data_839adde7eef41ccf02f8c991a3f7b43e
#
_entry.id   839adde7eef41ccf02f8c991a3f7b43e
#
_cell.length_a   1.000
_cell.length_b   1.000
_cell.length_c   1.000
_cell.angle_alpha   90.00
_cell.angle_beta   90.00
_cell.angle_gamma   90.00
#
_symmetry.space_group_name_H-M   'P 1'
#
loop_
_entity.id
_entity.type
_entity.pdbx_description
1 polymer ?
#
loop_
_entity_poly.entity_id
_entity_poly.type
_entity_poly.pdbx_seq_one_letter_code
_entity_poly.pdbx_strand_id
1 'polypeptide(L)'
;DKRELCNGSTSATTSMLQYEIDVPLYELIEKIGEKGAVLSYKACSDAIDSIEKLTKMIKSKAGFKRKKSLYFASKKKDSEWLKKEYKARKQNGCKVQWLEAEHILEKFEFQNTYGGILSEQGASIDAFQFAHELFMHNTKKGLKIFDKTEMVKVEEHKGFNLVTVNSGYKIKAKKIIYCIGYESKNLLKENFVNLKSTYAIVSEIDKDKFKNISSTLVWNTDEPYLYMRTTDDGRILIGGGDEDFYGAEKRDALLNKKEKEILKNLKKIKPDYHFYTDFTWAGTFGETKDGLPYISEHEKFKNSYFVLGFGGNGITFSVTGMEMASLFMKNKKHPLSRYFKFGR
;
A
#
# COMPACT_ATOMS: atom_id res chain seq x y z
N ASP A 1 -2.57 10.24 17.88
CA ASP A 1 -1.48 10.41 16.92
C ASP A 1 -0.54 11.51 17.39
N LYS A 2 0.77 11.36 17.19
CA LYS A 2 1.76 12.36 17.60
C LYS A 2 1.79 13.58 16.68
N ARG A 3 1.27 13.45 15.46
CA ARG A 3 1.10 14.51 14.48
C ARG A 3 -0.38 14.85 14.31
N GLU A 4 -0.67 15.76 13.40
CA GLU A 4 -2.03 15.90 12.89
C GLU A 4 -2.50 14.59 12.26
N LEU A 5 -3.79 14.31 12.35
CA LEU A 5 -4.37 13.08 11.83
C LEU A 5 -4.08 12.90 10.33
N CYS A 6 -3.75 11.68 9.96
CA CYS A 6 -3.46 11.29 8.58
C CYS A 6 -2.24 11.98 7.93
N ASN A 7 -1.52 12.84 8.67
CA ASN A 7 -0.36 13.59 8.15
C ASN A 7 0.94 12.77 8.23
N GLY A 8 0.89 11.59 7.64
CA GLY A 8 2.01 10.66 7.49
C GLY A 8 1.93 10.00 6.12
N SER A 9 2.12 8.68 6.05
CA SER A 9 2.01 7.93 4.78
C SER A 9 0.64 8.06 4.11
N THR A 10 -0.43 8.32 4.86
CA THR A 10 -1.79 8.49 4.32
C THR A 10 -1.91 9.72 3.42
N SER A 11 -1.24 10.84 3.76
CA SER A 11 -1.24 12.05 2.94
C SER A 11 -0.33 11.96 1.72
N ALA A 12 0.69 11.09 1.77
CA ALA A 12 1.68 10.94 0.70
C ALA A 12 1.39 9.76 -0.24
N THR A 13 0.36 8.95 0.04
CA THR A 13 0.08 7.74 -0.75
C THR A 13 -0.46 8.08 -2.13
N THR A 14 -0.01 7.34 -3.13
CA THR A 14 -0.57 7.39 -4.48
C THR A 14 -1.94 6.71 -4.59
N SER A 15 -2.38 6.04 -3.52
CA SER A 15 -3.71 5.44 -3.36
C SER A 15 -4.13 4.48 -4.48
N MET A 16 -3.18 3.68 -4.95
CA MET A 16 -3.47 2.53 -5.79
C MET A 16 -3.87 1.35 -4.89
N LEU A 17 -5.10 0.90 -5.03
CA LEU A 17 -5.60 -0.26 -4.30
C LEU A 17 -5.38 -1.51 -5.15
N GLN A 18 -4.31 -2.22 -4.85
CA GLN A 18 -3.89 -3.43 -5.56
C GLN A 18 -4.03 -4.66 -4.65
N TYR A 19 -4.35 -5.80 -5.24
CA TYR A 19 -4.31 -7.09 -4.54
C TYR A 19 -2.97 -7.79 -4.73
N GLU A 20 -2.22 -7.38 -5.74
CA GLU A 20 -0.88 -7.84 -6.01
C GLU A 20 0.06 -7.39 -4.87
N ILE A 21 0.75 -8.33 -4.28
CA ILE A 21 1.76 -8.10 -3.24
C ILE A 21 3.10 -7.87 -3.93
N ASP A 22 4.01 -7.10 -3.32
CA ASP A 22 5.32 -6.77 -3.90
C ASP A 22 6.15 -8.03 -4.26
N VAL A 23 5.94 -9.14 -3.53
CA VAL A 23 6.47 -10.46 -3.90
C VAL A 23 5.45 -11.19 -4.78
N PRO A 24 5.78 -11.58 -6.02
CA PRO A 24 4.92 -12.31 -6.91
C PRO A 24 4.35 -13.59 -6.28
N LEU A 25 3.13 -13.97 -6.65
CA LEU A 25 2.43 -15.11 -6.03
C LEU A 25 3.24 -16.42 -6.15
N TYR A 26 3.84 -16.69 -7.31
CA TYR A 26 4.63 -17.90 -7.50
C TYR A 26 5.84 -17.97 -6.56
N GLU A 27 6.53 -16.84 -6.34
CA GLU A 27 7.65 -16.77 -5.39
C GLU A 27 7.17 -16.84 -3.93
N LEU A 28 6.04 -16.21 -3.64
CA LEU A 28 5.46 -16.26 -2.30
C LEU A 28 5.02 -17.69 -1.94
N ILE A 29 4.54 -18.48 -2.92
CA ILE A 29 4.25 -19.90 -2.75
C ILE A 29 5.52 -20.67 -2.33
N GLU A 30 6.64 -20.41 -2.96
CA GLU A 30 7.93 -21.03 -2.60
C GLU A 30 8.39 -20.63 -1.19
N LYS A 31 8.17 -19.38 -0.79
CA LYS A 31 8.62 -18.85 0.52
C LYS A 31 7.79 -19.34 1.72
N ILE A 32 6.46 -19.40 1.58
CA ILE A 32 5.55 -19.64 2.73
C ILE A 32 4.53 -20.74 2.51
N GLY A 33 4.60 -21.43 1.36
CA GLY A 33 3.64 -22.46 0.94
C GLY A 33 2.39 -21.88 0.29
N GLU A 34 1.78 -22.69 -0.60
CA GLU A 34 0.63 -22.28 -1.42
C GLU A 34 -0.53 -21.72 -0.60
N LYS A 35 -0.92 -22.41 0.46
CA LYS A 35 -2.03 -21.98 1.32
C LYS A 35 -1.81 -20.58 1.90
N GLY A 36 -0.59 -20.27 2.35
CA GLY A 36 -0.26 -18.97 2.94
C GLY A 36 -0.26 -17.87 1.89
N ALA A 37 0.37 -18.12 0.76
CA ALA A 37 0.49 -17.18 -0.34
C ALA A 37 -0.88 -16.83 -0.93
N VAL A 38 -1.70 -17.83 -1.24
CA VAL A 38 -3.05 -17.64 -1.81
C VAL A 38 -3.97 -16.91 -0.84
N LEU A 39 -3.94 -17.27 0.46
CA LEU A 39 -4.72 -16.55 1.47
C LEU A 39 -4.31 -15.09 1.60
N SER A 40 -3.01 -14.77 1.47
CA SER A 40 -2.51 -13.39 1.55
C SER A 40 -2.97 -12.55 0.36
N TYR A 41 -2.84 -13.08 -0.87
CA TYR A 41 -3.35 -12.43 -2.08
C TYR A 41 -4.87 -12.24 -2.05
N LYS A 42 -5.59 -13.29 -1.60
CA LYS A 42 -7.04 -13.20 -1.43
C LYS A 42 -7.44 -12.14 -0.41
N ALA A 43 -6.75 -12.03 0.70
CA ALA A 43 -7.03 -11.01 1.70
C ALA A 43 -6.87 -9.58 1.16
N CYS A 44 -5.85 -9.33 0.32
CA CYS A 44 -5.70 -8.04 -0.36
C CYS A 44 -6.85 -7.79 -1.36
N SER A 45 -7.29 -8.82 -2.08
CA SER A 45 -8.45 -8.72 -2.98
C SER A 45 -9.74 -8.44 -2.21
N ASP A 46 -10.02 -9.20 -1.15
CA ASP A 46 -11.20 -9.02 -0.29
C ASP A 46 -11.19 -7.65 0.42
N ALA A 47 -9.99 -7.12 0.72
CA ALA A 47 -9.83 -5.79 1.30
C ALA A 47 -10.32 -4.68 0.36
N ILE A 48 -10.10 -4.79 -0.95
CA ILE A 48 -10.63 -3.83 -1.94
C ILE A 48 -12.17 -3.85 -1.92
N ASP A 49 -12.77 -5.04 -1.85
CA ASP A 49 -14.22 -5.20 -1.76
C ASP A 49 -14.76 -4.64 -0.43
N SER A 50 -14.02 -4.81 0.65
CA SER A 50 -14.37 -4.28 1.97
C SER A 50 -14.32 -2.74 1.97
N ILE A 51 -13.31 -2.12 1.33
CA ILE A 51 -13.21 -0.67 1.18
C ILE A 51 -14.41 -0.14 0.39
N GLU A 52 -14.81 -0.78 -0.71
CA GLU A 52 -15.99 -0.39 -1.46
C GLU A 52 -17.27 -0.43 -0.62
N LYS A 53 -17.46 -1.49 0.18
CA LYS A 53 -18.60 -1.61 1.11
C LYS A 53 -18.57 -0.50 2.16
N LEU A 54 -17.41 -0.20 2.72
CA LEU A 54 -17.23 0.86 3.72
C LEU A 54 -17.55 2.24 3.13
N THR A 55 -17.06 2.55 1.92
CA THR A 55 -17.36 3.83 1.27
C THR A 55 -18.86 4.02 1.05
N LYS A 56 -19.55 2.97 0.60
CA LYS A 56 -21.02 2.98 0.45
C LYS A 56 -21.73 3.15 1.78
N MET A 57 -21.31 2.42 2.82
CA MET A 57 -21.89 2.44 4.15
C MET A 57 -21.84 3.82 4.81
N ILE A 58 -20.69 4.51 4.72
CA ILE A 58 -20.53 5.84 5.32
C ILE A 58 -20.93 6.98 4.38
N LYS A 59 -21.39 6.67 3.15
CA LYS A 59 -21.64 7.63 2.06
C LYS A 59 -20.44 8.52 1.78
N SER A 60 -19.27 7.90 1.68
CA SER A 60 -17.99 8.56 1.45
C SER A 60 -17.96 9.33 0.14
N LYS A 61 -17.32 10.48 0.15
CA LYS A 61 -17.03 11.31 -1.04
C LYS A 61 -15.59 11.17 -1.52
N ALA A 62 -14.85 10.22 -0.97
CA ALA A 62 -13.43 9.99 -1.29
C ALA A 62 -13.17 9.37 -2.68
N GLY A 63 -14.14 9.37 -3.57
CA GLY A 63 -13.94 9.02 -4.99
C GLY A 63 -13.49 7.59 -5.24
N PHE A 64 -14.00 6.60 -4.48
CA PHE A 64 -13.67 5.20 -4.75
C PHE A 64 -14.10 4.79 -6.16
N LYS A 65 -13.17 4.25 -6.95
CA LYS A 65 -13.42 3.74 -8.31
C LYS A 65 -12.77 2.39 -8.51
N ARG A 66 -13.53 1.40 -8.98
CA ARG A 66 -12.97 0.14 -9.46
C ARG A 66 -12.11 0.39 -10.68
N LYS A 67 -10.97 -0.29 -10.72
CA LYS A 67 -10.02 -0.24 -11.82
C LYS A 67 -9.49 -1.64 -12.12
N LYS A 68 -9.03 -1.85 -13.34
CA LYS A 68 -8.17 -2.98 -13.69
C LYS A 68 -6.74 -2.70 -13.22
N SER A 69 -5.89 -3.71 -13.23
CA SER A 69 -4.46 -3.57 -12.95
C SER A 69 -3.67 -4.21 -14.10
N LEU A 70 -2.82 -3.44 -14.75
CA LEU A 70 -1.89 -3.90 -15.78
C LEU A 70 -0.48 -3.98 -15.21
N TYR A 71 0.07 -5.19 -15.14
CA TYR A 71 1.47 -5.45 -14.80
C TYR A 71 2.21 -5.93 -16.04
N PHE A 72 3.12 -5.13 -16.59
CA PHE A 72 3.78 -5.48 -17.85
C PHE A 72 5.30 -5.64 -17.71
N ALA A 73 5.86 -6.50 -18.56
CA ALA A 73 7.30 -6.73 -18.66
C ALA A 73 7.97 -5.58 -19.43
N SER A 74 8.94 -4.93 -18.80
CA SER A 74 9.76 -3.86 -19.39
C SER A 74 10.95 -4.38 -20.21
N LYS A 75 11.33 -5.64 -19.99
CA LYS A 75 12.44 -6.30 -20.68
C LYS A 75 12.00 -7.68 -21.16
N LYS A 76 12.55 -8.14 -22.28
CA LYS A 76 12.22 -9.45 -22.85
C LYS A 76 12.44 -10.60 -21.86
N LYS A 77 13.51 -10.54 -21.06
CA LYS A 77 13.80 -11.54 -20.03
C LYS A 77 12.75 -11.60 -18.91
N ASP A 78 12.05 -10.50 -18.66
CA ASP A 78 11.07 -10.42 -17.58
C ASP A 78 9.76 -11.11 -17.97
N SER A 79 9.48 -11.25 -19.28
CA SER A 79 8.28 -11.90 -19.80
C SER A 79 8.17 -13.37 -19.34
N GLU A 80 9.28 -14.07 -19.16
CA GLU A 80 9.26 -15.48 -18.76
C GLU A 80 8.76 -15.68 -17.35
N TRP A 81 9.30 -14.94 -16.39
CA TRP A 81 8.86 -15.04 -15.01
C TRP A 81 7.48 -14.41 -14.80
N LEU A 82 7.15 -13.37 -15.56
CA LEU A 82 5.82 -12.77 -15.50
C LEU A 82 4.74 -13.73 -16.03
N LYS A 83 5.06 -14.60 -17.02
CA LYS A 83 4.19 -15.69 -17.44
C LYS A 83 4.02 -16.77 -16.36
N LYS A 84 5.04 -17.04 -15.53
CA LYS A 84 4.91 -17.91 -14.35
C LYS A 84 3.93 -17.31 -13.35
N GLU A 85 4.06 -16.01 -13.08
CA GLU A 85 3.15 -15.26 -12.21
C GLU A 85 1.70 -15.28 -12.74
N TYR A 86 1.51 -15.04 -14.03
CA TYR A 86 0.20 -15.16 -14.66
C TYR A 86 -0.44 -16.54 -14.44
N LYS A 87 0.33 -17.61 -14.66
CA LYS A 87 -0.13 -18.98 -14.45
C LYS A 87 -0.52 -19.23 -12.99
N ALA A 88 0.34 -18.83 -12.05
CA ALA A 88 0.09 -18.97 -10.62
C ALA A 88 -1.19 -18.23 -10.21
N ARG A 89 -1.37 -16.98 -10.62
CA ARG A 89 -2.60 -16.21 -10.34
C ARG A 89 -3.84 -16.88 -10.94
N LYS A 90 -3.77 -17.31 -12.20
CA LYS A 90 -4.90 -17.94 -12.89
C LYS A 90 -5.31 -19.26 -12.25
N GLN A 91 -4.35 -20.10 -11.90
CA GLN A 91 -4.59 -21.40 -11.23
C GLN A 91 -5.21 -21.22 -9.84
N ASN A 92 -4.89 -20.12 -9.16
CA ASN A 92 -5.41 -19.79 -7.84
C ASN A 92 -6.65 -18.87 -7.87
N GLY A 93 -7.37 -18.83 -9.00
CA GLY A 93 -8.69 -18.22 -9.11
C GLY A 93 -8.70 -16.71 -9.31
N CYS A 94 -7.54 -16.06 -9.55
CA CYS A 94 -7.51 -14.65 -9.89
C CYS A 94 -8.07 -14.44 -11.31
N LYS A 95 -8.90 -13.41 -11.47
CA LYS A 95 -9.43 -13.00 -12.76
C LYS A 95 -8.38 -12.20 -13.54
N VAL A 96 -7.54 -12.91 -14.26
CA VAL A 96 -6.41 -12.36 -15.00
C VAL A 96 -6.40 -12.81 -16.45
N GLN A 97 -5.90 -11.93 -17.33
CA GLN A 97 -5.66 -12.18 -18.75
C GLN A 97 -4.21 -11.85 -19.06
N TRP A 98 -3.56 -12.70 -19.88
CA TRP A 98 -2.28 -12.35 -20.49
C TRP A 98 -2.53 -11.49 -21.73
N LEU A 99 -1.79 -10.40 -21.85
CA LEU A 99 -1.75 -9.55 -23.03
C LEU A 99 -0.37 -9.65 -23.67
N GLU A 100 -0.33 -9.88 -24.99
CA GLU A 100 0.91 -9.73 -25.75
C GLU A 100 1.24 -8.24 -25.97
N ALA A 101 2.48 -7.95 -26.35
CA ALA A 101 2.97 -6.58 -26.48
C ALA A 101 2.13 -5.73 -27.44
N GLU A 102 1.68 -6.34 -28.55
CA GLU A 102 0.85 -5.69 -29.56
C GLU A 102 -0.51 -5.26 -28.97
N HIS A 103 -1.13 -6.10 -28.15
CA HIS A 103 -2.39 -5.75 -27.49
C HIS A 103 -2.22 -4.66 -26.43
N ILE A 104 -1.04 -4.61 -25.76
CA ILE A 104 -0.73 -3.52 -24.84
C ILE A 104 -0.56 -2.21 -25.58
N LEU A 105 0.14 -2.24 -26.74
CA LEU A 105 0.30 -1.07 -27.59
C LEU A 105 -1.04 -0.58 -28.13
N GLU A 106 -1.87 -1.46 -28.67
CA GLU A 106 -3.18 -1.10 -29.22
C GLU A 106 -4.11 -0.50 -28.17
N LYS A 107 -4.15 -1.10 -26.95
CA LYS A 107 -5.12 -0.72 -25.93
C LYS A 107 -4.68 0.43 -25.06
N PHE A 108 -3.39 0.51 -24.73
CA PHE A 108 -2.84 1.45 -23.76
C PHE A 108 -1.82 2.43 -24.37
N GLU A 109 -1.46 2.22 -25.66
CA GLU A 109 -0.45 2.99 -26.37
C GLU A 109 0.91 2.98 -25.69
N PHE A 110 1.24 1.89 -24.99
CA PHE A 110 2.55 1.71 -24.38
C PHE A 110 3.48 0.96 -25.31
N GLN A 111 4.59 1.58 -25.64
CA GLN A 111 5.68 1.03 -26.45
C GLN A 111 6.70 0.30 -25.55
N ASN A 112 7.57 -0.49 -26.20
CA ASN A 112 8.69 -1.19 -25.53
C ASN A 112 8.24 -2.09 -24.34
N THR A 113 7.10 -2.75 -24.51
CA THR A 113 6.58 -3.76 -23.58
C THR A 113 6.79 -5.15 -24.14
N TYR A 114 6.84 -6.17 -23.26
CA TYR A 114 7.09 -7.57 -23.64
C TYR A 114 6.01 -8.51 -23.08
N GLY A 115 4.77 -8.07 -23.14
CA GLY A 115 3.60 -8.74 -22.60
C GLY A 115 3.30 -8.33 -21.16
N GLY A 116 2.13 -8.71 -20.66
CA GLY A 116 1.69 -8.31 -19.33
C GLY A 116 0.47 -9.05 -18.84
N ILE A 117 0.19 -8.90 -17.56
CA ILE A 117 -0.98 -9.44 -16.87
C ILE A 117 -1.98 -8.31 -16.69
N LEU A 118 -3.18 -8.47 -17.24
CA LEU A 118 -4.31 -7.59 -16.95
C LEU A 118 -5.22 -8.27 -15.93
N SER A 119 -5.34 -7.68 -14.76
CA SER A 119 -6.21 -8.14 -13.67
C SER A 119 -7.50 -7.34 -13.63
N GLU A 120 -8.62 -7.99 -13.32
CA GLU A 120 -9.92 -7.33 -13.15
C GLU A 120 -10.09 -6.69 -11.76
N GLN A 121 -9.20 -6.95 -10.82
CA GLN A 121 -9.28 -6.53 -9.42
C GLN A 121 -8.27 -5.42 -9.12
N GLY A 122 -8.75 -4.25 -8.86
CA GLY A 122 -8.03 -3.07 -8.45
C GLY A 122 -9.01 -1.93 -8.17
N ALA A 123 -8.53 -0.87 -7.56
CA ALA A 123 -9.32 0.35 -7.34
C ALA A 123 -8.41 1.55 -7.05
N SER A 124 -8.98 2.74 -7.04
CA SER A 124 -8.38 3.95 -6.52
C SER A 124 -9.35 4.67 -5.58
N ILE A 125 -8.81 5.46 -4.67
CA ILE A 125 -9.56 6.26 -3.70
C ILE A 125 -8.70 7.47 -3.28
N ASP A 126 -9.30 8.52 -2.79
CA ASP A 126 -8.60 9.49 -1.96
C ASP A 126 -8.49 8.92 -0.53
N ALA A 127 -7.33 8.35 -0.20
CA ALA A 127 -7.10 7.70 1.09
C ALA A 127 -7.10 8.69 2.25
N PHE A 128 -6.66 9.93 2.03
CA PHE A 128 -6.65 10.98 3.05
C PHE A 128 -8.09 11.39 3.41
N GLN A 129 -8.89 11.72 2.41
CA GLN A 129 -10.31 12.06 2.61
C GLN A 129 -11.06 10.88 3.23
N PHE A 130 -10.85 9.66 2.73
CA PHE A 130 -11.53 8.47 3.27
C PHE A 130 -11.21 8.22 4.75
N ALA A 131 -9.95 8.38 5.15
CA ALA A 131 -9.55 8.22 6.55
C ALA A 131 -10.23 9.27 7.46
N HIS A 132 -10.28 10.54 7.03
CA HIS A 132 -10.98 11.58 7.77
C HIS A 132 -12.49 11.32 7.87
N GLU A 133 -13.13 10.84 6.82
CA GLU A 133 -14.56 10.48 6.83
C GLU A 133 -14.83 9.29 7.77
N LEU A 134 -13.93 8.29 7.81
CA LEU A 134 -13.99 7.19 8.77
C LEU A 134 -13.87 7.68 10.22
N PHE A 135 -12.98 8.63 10.49
CA PHE A 135 -12.85 9.24 11.81
C PHE A 135 -14.14 9.98 12.18
N MET A 136 -14.65 10.84 11.31
CA MET A 136 -15.91 11.56 11.57
C MET A 136 -17.10 10.61 11.79
N HIS A 137 -17.17 9.52 11.03
CA HIS A 137 -18.23 8.52 11.21
C HIS A 137 -18.12 7.82 12.59
N ASN A 138 -16.92 7.49 13.03
CA ASN A 138 -16.71 6.75 14.27
C ASN A 138 -16.75 7.66 15.51
N THR A 139 -16.39 8.93 15.43
CA THR A 139 -16.55 9.89 16.54
C THR A 139 -18.04 10.04 16.93
N LYS A 140 -18.95 10.01 15.98
CA LYS A 140 -20.41 9.97 16.25
C LYS A 140 -20.84 8.71 17.01
N LYS A 141 -20.00 7.66 17.02
CA LYS A 141 -20.22 6.39 17.74
C LYS A 141 -19.38 6.27 19.03
N GLY A 142 -18.78 7.37 19.46
CA GLY A 142 -18.04 7.45 20.73
C GLY A 142 -16.52 7.25 20.61
N LEU A 143 -15.95 7.15 19.40
CA LEU A 143 -14.50 7.18 19.24
C LEU A 143 -13.97 8.54 19.70
N LYS A 144 -12.97 8.52 20.57
CA LYS A 144 -12.21 9.72 20.97
C LYS A 144 -10.90 9.74 20.21
N ILE A 145 -10.56 10.86 19.61
CA ILE A 145 -9.36 11.05 18.80
C ILE A 145 -8.56 12.20 19.41
N PHE A 146 -7.26 11.99 19.56
CA PHE A 146 -6.32 12.97 20.05
C PHE A 146 -5.17 13.05 19.05
N ASP A 147 -5.05 14.16 18.37
CA ASP A 147 -3.89 14.51 17.54
C ASP A 147 -2.82 15.23 18.37
N LYS A 148 -1.65 15.49 17.77
CA LYS A 148 -0.50 16.13 18.45
C LYS A 148 -0.22 15.54 19.84
N THR A 149 -0.61 14.27 20.03
CA THR A 149 -0.55 13.53 21.28
C THR A 149 0.34 12.30 21.11
N GLU A 150 1.58 12.41 21.59
CA GLU A 150 2.58 11.35 21.49
C GLU A 150 2.55 10.45 22.70
N MET A 151 2.52 9.14 22.46
CA MET A 151 2.73 8.13 23.49
C MET A 151 4.23 8.08 23.84
N VAL A 152 4.59 8.47 25.06
CA VAL A 152 6.00 8.53 25.48
C VAL A 152 6.41 7.36 26.36
N LYS A 153 5.46 6.72 27.07
CA LYS A 153 5.73 5.58 27.95
C LYS A 153 4.53 4.65 28.05
N VAL A 154 4.79 3.36 28.14
CA VAL A 154 3.79 2.34 28.47
C VAL A 154 4.29 1.54 29.66
N GLU A 155 3.47 1.42 30.70
CA GLU A 155 3.71 0.61 31.88
C GLU A 155 2.70 -0.54 31.91
N GLU A 156 3.22 -1.75 31.87
CA GLU A 156 2.39 -2.96 31.90
C GLU A 156 1.92 -3.29 33.32
N HIS A 157 0.63 -3.51 33.48
CA HIS A 157 0.01 -3.93 34.73
C HIS A 157 -0.83 -5.20 34.49
N LYS A 158 -1.23 -5.84 35.58
CA LYS A 158 -2.12 -7.01 35.51
C LYS A 158 -3.49 -6.61 34.97
N GLY A 159 -3.77 -7.01 33.70
CA GLY A 159 -5.05 -6.78 33.03
C GLY A 159 -5.23 -5.42 32.35
N PHE A 160 -4.23 -4.54 32.37
CA PHE A 160 -4.26 -3.26 31.60
C PHE A 160 -2.86 -2.71 31.38
N ASN A 161 -2.76 -1.75 30.50
CA ASN A 161 -1.57 -0.93 30.29
C ASN A 161 -1.85 0.52 30.69
N LEU A 162 -0.89 1.19 31.30
CA LEU A 162 -0.94 2.62 31.59
C LEU A 162 -0.06 3.35 30.59
N VAL A 163 -0.70 4.12 29.71
CA VAL A 163 -0.04 4.88 28.66
C VAL A 163 0.13 6.32 29.11
N THR A 164 1.36 6.82 29.15
CA THR A 164 1.66 8.23 29.41
C THR A 164 1.89 8.93 28.06
N VAL A 165 1.27 10.09 27.87
CA VAL A 165 1.43 10.92 26.68
C VAL A 165 2.31 12.14 26.98
N ASN A 166 2.80 12.81 25.90
CA ASN A 166 3.75 13.93 26.00
C ASN A 166 3.28 15.10 26.89
N SER A 167 1.96 15.31 27.02
CA SER A 167 1.36 16.29 27.94
C SER A 167 1.32 15.86 29.41
N GLY A 168 1.82 14.65 29.75
CA GLY A 168 1.82 14.11 31.11
C GLY A 168 0.53 13.37 31.50
N TYR A 169 -0.54 13.47 30.71
CA TYR A 169 -1.76 12.71 31.00
C TYR A 169 -1.54 11.20 30.86
N LYS A 170 -2.32 10.43 31.61
CA LYS A 170 -2.26 8.98 31.64
C LYS A 170 -3.57 8.35 31.17
N ILE A 171 -3.45 7.36 30.30
CA ILE A 171 -4.59 6.63 29.74
C ILE A 171 -4.50 5.18 30.21
N LYS A 172 -5.53 4.68 30.89
CA LYS A 172 -5.64 3.28 31.27
C LYS A 172 -6.33 2.51 30.15
N ALA A 173 -5.62 1.57 29.51
CA ALA A 173 -6.09 0.78 28.39
C ALA A 173 -6.05 -0.72 28.69
N LYS A 174 -7.15 -1.44 28.47
CA LYS A 174 -7.19 -2.91 28.59
C LYS A 174 -6.35 -3.58 27.51
N LYS A 175 -6.39 -3.04 26.29
CA LYS A 175 -5.61 -3.49 25.12
C LYS A 175 -5.11 -2.28 24.35
N ILE A 176 -3.94 -2.42 23.72
CA ILE A 176 -3.35 -1.42 22.84
C ILE A 176 -3.24 -2.01 21.42
N ILE A 177 -3.63 -1.26 20.40
CA ILE A 177 -3.39 -1.62 19.00
C ILE A 177 -2.42 -0.59 18.42
N TYR A 178 -1.23 -1.04 18.05
CA TYR A 178 -0.18 -0.20 17.47
C TYR A 178 -0.32 -0.15 15.95
N CYS A 179 -0.76 0.99 15.42
CA CYS A 179 -0.85 1.29 13.98
C CYS A 179 0.17 2.37 13.60
N ILE A 180 1.43 2.20 13.98
CA ILE A 180 2.48 3.23 13.95
C ILE A 180 3.41 3.10 12.72
N GLY A 181 3.05 2.27 11.74
CA GLY A 181 3.78 2.12 10.49
C GLY A 181 5.27 1.84 10.68
N TYR A 182 6.11 2.45 9.86
CA TYR A 182 7.56 2.24 9.90
C TYR A 182 8.24 2.82 11.16
N GLU A 183 7.59 3.70 11.91
CA GLU A 183 8.09 4.19 13.20
C GLU A 183 8.13 3.09 14.27
N SER A 184 7.44 1.97 14.05
CA SER A 184 7.56 0.76 14.86
C SER A 184 9.00 0.26 15.02
N LYS A 185 9.90 0.57 14.08
CA LYS A 185 11.33 0.26 14.17
C LYS A 185 11.99 0.91 15.40
N ASN A 186 11.53 2.09 15.81
CA ASN A 186 12.03 2.78 17.01
C ASN A 186 11.55 2.10 18.31
N LEU A 187 10.34 1.52 18.28
CA LEU A 187 9.75 0.85 19.43
C LEU A 187 10.27 -0.59 19.58
N LEU A 188 10.31 -1.35 18.49
CA LEU A 188 10.61 -2.79 18.53
C LEU A 188 12.11 -3.09 18.58
N LYS A 189 12.97 -2.19 18.10
CA LYS A 189 14.44 -2.33 18.05
C LYS A 189 14.94 -3.64 17.40
N GLU A 190 14.12 -4.24 16.57
CA GLU A 190 14.41 -5.47 15.81
C GLU A 190 14.62 -5.13 14.34
N ASN A 191 15.39 -5.96 13.63
CA ASN A 191 15.60 -5.78 12.19
C ASN A 191 14.57 -6.61 11.40
N PHE A 192 13.34 -6.14 11.30
CA PHE A 192 12.22 -6.83 10.64
C PHE A 192 11.73 -6.10 9.39
N VAL A 193 12.20 -4.88 9.15
CA VAL A 193 11.79 -4.04 8.03
C VAL A 193 12.95 -3.17 7.54
N ASN A 194 13.13 -3.09 6.23
CA ASN A 194 14.01 -2.14 5.57
C ASN A 194 13.21 -0.91 5.15
N LEU A 195 13.73 0.28 5.40
CA LEU A 195 13.06 1.51 5.00
C LEU A 195 13.51 1.92 3.61
N LYS A 196 12.55 2.29 2.77
CA LYS A 196 12.75 2.79 1.42
C LYS A 196 12.18 4.20 1.28
N SER A 197 12.81 4.97 0.43
CA SER A 197 12.25 6.23 -0.10
C SER A 197 11.58 5.92 -1.43
N THR A 198 10.42 6.53 -1.68
CA THR A 198 9.73 6.48 -2.97
C THR A 198 9.37 7.89 -3.39
N TYR A 199 9.22 8.11 -4.69
CA TYR A 199 8.99 9.43 -5.27
C TYR A 199 7.79 9.37 -6.18
N ALA A 200 7.03 10.45 -6.20
CA ALA A 200 5.87 10.56 -7.06
C ALA A 200 5.76 11.95 -7.66
N ILE A 201 5.23 12.01 -8.86
CA ILE A 201 4.91 13.22 -9.59
C ILE A 201 3.46 13.18 -10.05
N VAL A 202 2.84 14.33 -10.20
CA VAL A 202 1.52 14.45 -10.79
C VAL A 202 1.54 15.55 -11.85
N SER A 203 0.89 15.28 -12.98
CA SER A 203 0.82 16.23 -14.09
C SER A 203 -0.15 17.36 -13.83
N GLU A 204 -0.05 18.42 -14.62
CA GLU A 204 -1.19 19.29 -14.88
C GLU A 204 -2.39 18.50 -15.40
N ILE A 205 -3.58 19.12 -15.40
CA ILE A 205 -4.82 18.49 -15.86
C ILE A 205 -4.75 18.27 -17.38
N ASP A 206 -4.91 17.02 -17.81
CA ASP A 206 -4.94 16.63 -19.22
C ASP A 206 -5.89 15.42 -19.40
N LYS A 207 -7.18 15.71 -19.51
CA LYS A 207 -8.24 14.69 -19.51
C LYS A 207 -8.21 13.77 -20.74
N ASP A 208 -7.65 14.20 -21.84
CA ASP A 208 -7.75 13.48 -23.10
C ASP A 208 -6.60 12.50 -23.32
N LYS A 209 -5.40 12.85 -22.91
CA LYS A 209 -4.18 12.08 -23.23
C LYS A 209 -4.02 10.75 -22.49
N PHE A 210 -4.72 10.54 -21.36
CA PHE A 210 -4.67 9.29 -20.61
C PHE A 210 -6.04 8.62 -20.45
N LYS A 211 -6.97 8.93 -21.33
CA LYS A 211 -8.32 8.37 -21.32
C LYS A 211 -8.30 6.84 -21.43
N ASN A 212 -7.37 6.28 -22.22
CA ASN A 212 -7.18 4.84 -22.42
C ASN A 212 -6.73 4.08 -21.15
N ILE A 213 -6.07 4.74 -20.19
CA ILE A 213 -5.70 4.14 -18.91
C ILE A 213 -6.54 4.63 -17.72
N SER A 214 -7.59 5.43 -17.97
CA SER A 214 -8.41 6.03 -16.90
C SER A 214 -9.06 5.00 -15.99
N SER A 215 -9.33 3.80 -16.48
CA SER A 215 -9.90 2.68 -15.73
C SER A 215 -8.88 1.63 -15.29
N THR A 216 -7.57 1.93 -15.40
CA THR A 216 -6.52 0.93 -15.18
C THR A 216 -5.40 1.51 -14.30
N LEU A 217 -5.00 0.75 -13.29
CA LEU A 217 -3.73 0.95 -12.59
C LEU A 217 -2.64 0.30 -13.43
N VAL A 218 -1.49 0.93 -13.55
CA VAL A 218 -0.40 0.43 -14.40
C VAL A 218 0.88 0.35 -13.57
N TRP A 219 1.63 -0.72 -13.72
CA TRP A 219 2.96 -0.88 -13.15
C TRP A 219 3.80 -1.84 -13.98
N ASN A 220 5.11 -1.79 -13.81
CA ASN A 220 6.03 -2.54 -14.65
C ASN A 220 7.09 -3.31 -13.86
N THR A 221 7.91 -4.08 -14.57
CA THR A 221 8.96 -4.93 -14.00
C THR A 221 10.33 -4.24 -13.91
N ASP A 222 10.44 -2.94 -14.16
CA ASP A 222 11.71 -2.24 -14.00
C ASP A 222 12.17 -2.21 -12.53
N GLU A 223 13.46 -2.07 -12.32
CA GLU A 223 14.07 -1.84 -11.02
C GLU A 223 14.92 -0.55 -11.09
N PRO A 224 14.49 0.51 -10.40
CA PRO A 224 13.23 0.67 -9.68
C PRO A 224 12.02 0.73 -10.63
N TYR A 225 10.91 0.13 -10.20
CA TYR A 225 9.68 0.03 -11.01
C TYR A 225 8.99 1.39 -11.18
N LEU A 226 8.20 1.49 -12.24
CA LEU A 226 7.31 2.60 -12.51
C LEU A 226 5.86 2.15 -12.28
N TYR A 227 5.07 2.98 -11.61
CA TYR A 227 3.64 2.77 -11.49
C TYR A 227 2.87 4.06 -11.78
N MET A 228 1.65 3.94 -12.29
CA MET A 228 0.83 5.10 -12.63
C MET A 228 -0.67 4.85 -12.56
N ARG A 229 -1.41 5.91 -12.33
CA ARG A 229 -2.86 5.98 -12.45
C ARG A 229 -3.33 7.38 -12.84
N THR A 230 -4.55 7.47 -13.30
CA THR A 230 -5.21 8.77 -13.43
C THR A 230 -5.89 9.18 -12.12
N THR A 231 -6.00 10.47 -11.89
CA THR A 231 -6.83 11.08 -10.85
C THR A 231 -8.23 11.39 -11.37
N ASP A 232 -9.15 11.76 -10.48
CA ASP A 232 -10.54 12.03 -10.85
C ASP A 232 -10.72 13.34 -11.62
N ASP A 233 -9.81 14.29 -11.41
CA ASP A 233 -9.76 15.56 -12.13
C ASP A 233 -9.03 15.49 -13.48
N GLY A 234 -8.49 14.31 -13.85
CA GLY A 234 -7.89 14.08 -15.17
C GLY A 234 -6.39 14.35 -15.23
N ARG A 235 -5.68 14.22 -14.11
CA ARG A 235 -4.22 14.23 -14.05
C ARG A 235 -3.67 12.82 -14.20
N ILE A 236 -2.42 12.69 -14.55
CA ILE A 236 -1.68 11.43 -14.42
C ILE A 236 -0.74 11.52 -13.20
N LEU A 237 -0.86 10.55 -12.32
CA LEU A 237 0.01 10.37 -11.17
C LEU A 237 0.96 9.22 -11.46
N ILE A 238 2.26 9.45 -11.31
CA ILE A 238 3.32 8.48 -11.58
C ILE A 238 4.24 8.42 -10.37
N GLY A 239 4.61 7.21 -9.97
CA GLY A 239 5.61 7.01 -8.91
C GLY A 239 6.63 5.95 -9.29
N GLY A 240 7.70 5.90 -8.49
CA GLY A 240 8.83 5.00 -8.64
C GLY A 240 10.14 5.60 -8.16
N GLY A 241 11.25 5.11 -8.72
CA GLY A 241 12.59 5.59 -8.37
C GLY A 241 13.01 5.25 -6.94
N ASP A 242 12.48 4.16 -6.41
CA ASP A 242 12.70 3.71 -5.03
C ASP A 242 14.18 3.50 -4.72
N GLU A 243 14.58 3.88 -3.50
CA GLU A 243 15.94 3.67 -2.99
C GLU A 243 15.94 3.50 -1.47
N ASP A 244 17.09 3.14 -0.90
CA ASP A 244 17.22 3.01 0.55
C ASP A 244 17.01 4.34 1.26
N PHE A 245 16.31 4.30 2.39
CA PHE A 245 16.04 5.50 3.18
C PHE A 245 17.18 5.81 4.15
N TYR A 246 17.80 6.97 3.98
CA TYR A 246 18.89 7.47 4.83
C TYR A 246 18.52 8.71 5.67
N GLY A 247 17.27 9.14 5.62
CA GLY A 247 16.75 10.30 6.33
C GLY A 247 15.89 11.20 5.44
N ALA A 248 15.00 11.96 6.06
CA ALA A 248 14.04 12.80 5.33
C ALA A 248 14.74 13.88 4.49
N GLU A 249 15.74 14.56 5.03
CA GLU A 249 16.48 15.62 4.31
C GLU A 249 17.16 15.07 3.04
N LYS A 250 17.82 13.89 3.14
CA LYS A 250 18.46 13.26 1.97
C LYS A 250 17.44 12.83 0.93
N ARG A 251 16.33 12.25 1.37
CA ARG A 251 15.20 11.87 0.50
C ARG A 251 14.68 13.10 -0.25
N ASP A 252 14.35 14.16 0.46
CA ASP A 252 13.72 15.34 -0.12
C ASP A 252 14.67 16.13 -1.03
N ALA A 253 15.99 16.11 -0.76
CA ALA A 253 17.01 16.69 -1.63
C ALA A 253 17.09 16.03 -3.02
N LEU A 254 16.57 14.81 -3.16
CA LEU A 254 16.59 14.07 -4.43
C LEU A 254 15.37 14.32 -5.33
N LEU A 255 14.37 15.07 -4.88
CA LEU A 255 13.10 15.27 -5.61
C LEU A 255 13.32 15.64 -7.08
N ASN A 256 14.10 16.68 -7.37
CA ASN A 256 14.35 17.12 -8.76
C ASN A 256 15.08 16.06 -9.62
N LYS A 257 15.99 15.29 -9.02
CA LYS A 257 16.69 14.21 -9.73
C LYS A 257 15.73 13.07 -10.05
N LYS A 258 14.90 12.68 -9.09
CA LYS A 258 13.94 11.58 -9.21
C LYS A 258 12.79 11.90 -10.15
N GLU A 259 12.32 13.14 -10.17
CA GLU A 259 11.39 13.60 -11.19
C GLU A 259 11.92 13.36 -12.61
N LYS A 260 13.16 13.80 -12.88
CA LYS A 260 13.80 13.58 -14.19
C LYS A 260 13.96 12.10 -14.52
N GLU A 261 14.26 11.26 -13.54
CA GLU A 261 14.38 9.80 -13.69
C GLU A 261 13.02 9.16 -14.05
N ILE A 262 11.96 9.53 -13.32
CA ILE A 262 10.59 9.07 -13.58
C ILE A 262 10.14 9.49 -14.99
N LEU A 263 10.35 10.75 -15.36
CA LEU A 263 10.01 11.25 -16.69
C LEU A 263 10.80 10.55 -17.82
N LYS A 264 12.09 10.27 -17.58
CA LYS A 264 12.90 9.47 -18.51
C LYS A 264 12.33 8.06 -18.70
N ASN A 265 11.87 7.43 -17.63
CA ASN A 265 11.27 6.10 -17.70
C ASN A 265 9.88 6.14 -18.38
N LEU A 266 9.08 7.17 -18.13
CA LEU A 266 7.82 7.38 -18.86
C LEU A 266 8.05 7.51 -20.37
N LYS A 267 9.05 8.28 -20.78
CA LYS A 267 9.39 8.46 -22.21
C LYS A 267 9.78 7.16 -22.93
N LYS A 268 10.27 6.15 -22.23
CA LYS A 268 10.55 4.85 -22.84
C LYS A 268 9.28 4.14 -23.30
N ILE A 269 8.19 4.31 -22.57
CA ILE A 269 6.92 3.63 -22.84
C ILE A 269 5.88 4.53 -23.55
N LYS A 270 6.01 5.85 -23.41
CA LYS A 270 5.19 6.86 -24.10
C LYS A 270 6.04 8.01 -24.63
N PRO A 271 6.82 7.78 -25.70
CA PRO A 271 7.79 8.77 -26.20
C PRO A 271 7.16 10.08 -26.67
N ASP A 272 5.96 10.01 -27.22
CA ASP A 272 5.25 11.16 -27.80
C ASP A 272 4.48 11.99 -26.75
N TYR A 273 4.55 11.58 -25.48
CA TYR A 273 3.85 12.30 -24.41
C TYR A 273 4.73 13.37 -23.76
N HIS A 274 4.22 14.60 -23.73
CA HIS A 274 4.82 15.71 -23.01
C HIS A 274 4.16 15.85 -21.64
N PHE A 275 4.90 15.46 -20.59
CA PHE A 275 4.45 15.55 -19.20
C PHE A 275 4.86 16.90 -18.61
N TYR A 276 3.89 17.67 -18.15
CA TYR A 276 4.10 18.90 -17.40
C TYR A 276 3.83 18.62 -15.91
N THR A 277 4.88 18.64 -15.10
CA THR A 277 4.79 18.35 -13.67
C THR A 277 4.15 19.54 -12.94
N ASP A 278 3.10 19.27 -12.17
CA ASP A 278 2.46 20.24 -11.28
C ASP A 278 2.97 20.06 -9.83
N PHE A 279 3.02 18.82 -9.33
CA PHE A 279 3.55 18.52 -8.00
C PHE A 279 4.51 17.34 -8.02
N THR A 280 5.53 17.45 -7.17
CA THR A 280 6.49 16.37 -6.88
C THR A 280 6.60 16.20 -5.37
N TRP A 281 6.55 14.95 -4.91
CA TRP A 281 6.74 14.64 -3.48
C TRP A 281 7.46 13.31 -3.28
N ALA A 282 7.84 13.05 -2.05
CA ALA A 282 8.46 11.80 -1.65
C ALA A 282 7.74 11.19 -0.45
N GLY A 283 7.79 9.88 -0.36
CA GLY A 283 7.29 9.09 0.77
C GLY A 283 8.37 8.19 1.34
N THR A 284 8.10 7.65 2.52
CA THR A 284 8.91 6.59 3.14
C THR A 284 8.01 5.42 3.45
N PHE A 285 8.42 4.22 3.08
CA PHE A 285 7.69 2.99 3.41
C PHE A 285 8.65 1.91 3.92
N GLY A 286 8.09 0.85 4.47
CA GLY A 286 8.85 -0.30 4.94
C GLY A 286 8.71 -1.47 3.99
N GLU A 287 9.81 -2.13 3.70
CA GLU A 287 9.87 -3.37 2.92
C GLU A 287 10.23 -4.53 3.83
N THR A 288 9.47 -5.62 3.74
CA THR A 288 9.71 -6.85 4.50
C THR A 288 10.31 -7.92 3.59
N LYS A 289 11.01 -8.89 4.15
CA LYS A 289 11.72 -9.95 3.39
C LYS A 289 10.82 -10.80 2.48
N ASP A 290 9.52 -10.82 2.77
CA ASP A 290 8.53 -11.64 2.09
C ASP A 290 7.34 -10.82 1.53
N GLY A 291 7.42 -9.48 1.58
CA GLY A 291 6.35 -8.58 1.14
C GLY A 291 5.10 -8.60 2.03
N LEU A 292 5.08 -9.38 3.12
CA LEU A 292 3.91 -9.53 3.98
C LEU A 292 3.96 -8.57 5.18
N PRO A 293 2.79 -8.16 5.71
CA PRO A 293 2.70 -7.28 6.87
C PRO A 293 3.05 -8.00 8.17
N TYR A 294 3.30 -7.25 9.22
CA TYR A 294 3.31 -7.76 10.59
C TYR A 294 2.02 -7.38 11.30
N ILE A 295 1.13 -8.36 11.48
CA ILE A 295 -0.18 -8.18 12.12
C ILE A 295 -0.36 -9.27 13.17
N SER A 296 0.08 -8.99 14.40
CA SER A 296 0.05 -9.96 15.49
C SER A 296 0.33 -9.32 16.86
N GLU A 297 0.21 -10.14 17.89
CA GLU A 297 0.82 -9.87 19.20
C GLU A 297 2.35 -9.94 19.09
N HIS A 298 3.05 -9.30 20.03
CA HIS A 298 4.49 -9.35 20.16
C HIS A 298 4.85 -9.74 21.60
N GLU A 299 5.78 -10.68 21.77
CA GLU A 299 6.12 -11.28 23.08
C GLU A 299 6.51 -10.27 24.17
N LYS A 300 7.16 -9.17 23.77
CA LYS A 300 7.61 -8.10 24.67
C LYS A 300 6.52 -7.10 25.06
N PHE A 301 5.31 -7.20 24.51
CA PHE A 301 4.24 -6.22 24.71
C PHE A 301 2.93 -6.90 25.10
N LYS A 302 2.69 -7.01 26.41
CA LYS A 302 1.48 -7.64 26.93
C LYS A 302 0.21 -6.84 26.60
N ASN A 303 -0.88 -7.56 26.34
CA ASN A 303 -2.17 -6.96 26.00
C ASN A 303 -2.10 -5.99 24.81
N SER A 304 -1.17 -6.24 23.89
CA SER A 304 -0.90 -5.35 22.76
C SER A 304 -0.93 -6.11 21.44
N TYR A 305 -1.37 -5.43 20.38
CA TYR A 305 -1.47 -5.98 19.05
C TYR A 305 -0.90 -4.97 18.04
N PHE A 306 -0.13 -5.44 17.10
CA PHE A 306 0.49 -4.61 16.08
C PHE A 306 -0.25 -4.80 14.75
N VAL A 307 -0.53 -3.70 14.06
CA VAL A 307 -1.04 -3.67 12.69
C VAL A 307 -0.06 -2.83 11.87
N LEU A 308 0.92 -3.50 11.28
CA LEU A 308 2.00 -2.87 10.53
C LEU A 308 1.94 -3.37 9.09
N GLY A 309 1.18 -2.64 8.25
CA GLY A 309 1.10 -2.87 6.82
C GLY A 309 2.30 -2.24 6.13
N PHE A 310 3.15 -3.07 5.52
CA PHE A 310 4.34 -2.65 4.81
C PHE A 310 4.23 -2.93 3.32
N GLY A 311 5.20 -2.47 2.53
CA GLY A 311 5.23 -2.57 1.09
C GLY A 311 4.23 -1.63 0.41
N GLY A 312 3.95 -1.88 -0.86
CA GLY A 312 2.96 -1.16 -1.66
C GLY A 312 1.51 -1.38 -1.22
N ASN A 313 1.26 -2.42 -0.42
CA ASN A 313 -0.09 -2.87 -0.03
C ASN A 313 -0.59 -2.31 1.30
N GLY A 314 -0.02 -1.24 1.82
CA GLY A 314 -0.32 -0.70 3.15
C GLY A 314 -1.82 -0.49 3.44
N ILE A 315 -2.59 -0.05 2.46
CA ILE A 315 -4.04 0.19 2.62
C ILE A 315 -4.81 -1.13 2.70
N THR A 316 -4.57 -2.08 1.80
CA THR A 316 -5.25 -3.39 1.81
C THR A 316 -4.86 -4.21 3.04
N PHE A 317 -3.59 -4.17 3.46
CA PHE A 317 -3.15 -4.78 4.72
C PHE A 317 -3.75 -4.12 5.96
N SER A 318 -4.03 -2.82 5.93
CA SER A 318 -4.73 -2.14 7.04
C SER A 318 -6.15 -2.66 7.23
N VAL A 319 -6.86 -2.97 6.13
CA VAL A 319 -8.20 -3.59 6.20
C VAL A 319 -8.13 -5.00 6.78
N THR A 320 -7.21 -5.83 6.29
CA THR A 320 -6.95 -7.15 6.89
C THR A 320 -6.57 -7.03 8.36
N GLY A 321 -5.75 -6.04 8.71
CA GLY A 321 -5.36 -5.73 10.08
C GLY A 321 -6.53 -5.35 10.97
N MET A 322 -7.48 -4.60 10.46
CA MET A 322 -8.74 -4.26 11.16
C MET A 322 -9.53 -5.53 11.51
N GLU A 323 -9.67 -6.47 10.56
CA GLU A 323 -10.36 -7.75 10.78
C GLU A 323 -9.62 -8.61 11.83
N MET A 324 -8.29 -8.72 11.70
CA MET A 324 -7.46 -9.47 12.63
C MET A 324 -7.48 -8.86 14.02
N ALA A 325 -7.38 -7.54 14.16
CA ALA A 325 -7.48 -6.83 15.43
C ALA A 325 -8.87 -6.99 16.08
N SER A 326 -9.94 -6.97 15.28
CA SER A 326 -11.30 -7.25 15.77
C SER A 326 -11.42 -8.66 16.37
N LEU A 327 -10.78 -9.66 15.75
CA LEU A 327 -10.75 -11.03 16.30
C LEU A 327 -9.88 -11.11 17.55
N PHE A 328 -8.73 -10.43 17.59
CA PHE A 328 -7.90 -10.32 18.79
C PHE A 328 -8.67 -9.71 19.98
N MET A 329 -9.47 -8.66 19.75
CA MET A 329 -10.32 -8.08 20.79
C MET A 329 -11.33 -9.08 21.37
N LYS A 330 -11.74 -10.08 20.57
CA LYS A 330 -12.65 -11.18 20.95
C LYS A 330 -11.92 -12.45 21.38
N ASN A 331 -10.59 -12.41 21.58
CA ASN A 331 -9.74 -13.56 21.86
C ASN A 331 -9.86 -14.71 20.82
N LYS A 332 -10.04 -14.36 19.55
CA LYS A 332 -10.10 -15.28 18.43
C LYS A 332 -8.90 -15.09 17.51
N LYS A 333 -8.52 -16.16 16.78
CA LYS A 333 -7.42 -16.13 15.80
C LYS A 333 -7.95 -16.06 14.38
N HIS A 334 -7.26 -15.32 13.53
CA HIS A 334 -7.51 -15.25 12.08
C HIS A 334 -6.66 -16.31 11.36
N PRO A 335 -7.11 -16.89 10.22
CA PRO A 335 -6.32 -17.86 9.43
C PRO A 335 -4.92 -17.35 9.04
N LEU A 336 -4.77 -16.04 8.79
CA LEU A 336 -3.50 -15.41 8.45
C LEU A 336 -2.57 -15.16 9.65
N SER A 337 -3.02 -15.34 10.90
CA SER A 337 -2.22 -15.02 12.09
C SER A 337 -0.86 -15.74 12.12
N ARG A 338 -0.75 -16.94 11.56
CA ARG A 338 0.52 -17.69 11.51
C ARG A 338 1.51 -17.15 10.46
N TYR A 339 1.00 -16.47 9.44
CA TYR A 339 1.81 -15.92 8.35
C TYR A 339 2.21 -14.46 8.57
N PHE A 340 1.44 -13.71 9.35
CA PHE A 340 1.66 -12.28 9.58
C PHE A 340 2.26 -11.98 10.95
N LYS A 341 2.76 -13.01 11.66
CA LYS A 341 3.36 -12.85 12.99
C LYS A 341 4.81 -12.37 12.94
N PHE A 342 5.26 -11.79 14.01
CA PHE A 342 6.70 -11.56 14.24
C PHE A 342 7.46 -12.90 14.35
N GLY A 343 8.74 -12.88 13.99
CA GLY A 343 9.60 -14.08 14.06
C GLY A 343 9.31 -15.16 13.00
N ARG A 344 8.61 -14.81 11.91
CA ARG A 344 8.41 -15.70 10.75
C ARG A 344 9.63 -15.71 9.81
#